data_ad0873b530cde814fd46b422076a9367
#
_entry.id   ad0873b530cde814fd46b422076a9367
#
_cell.length_a   1.000
_cell.length_b   1.000
_cell.length_c   1.000
_cell.angle_alpha   90.00
_cell.angle_beta   90.00
_cell.angle_gamma   90.00
#
_symmetry.space_group_name_H-M   'P 1'
#
loop_
_entity.id
_entity.type
_entity.pdbx_description
1 polymer ?
#
loop_
_entity_poly.entity_id
_entity_poly.type
_entity_poly.pdbx_seq_one_letter_code
_entity_poly.pdbx_strand_id
1 'polypeptide(L)'
;MASHVAGGEGRGRQLCLNAVGDAVETVVADVAEREGHELGILQEYVGHGIGTSMHMAPHVLNYSVKRRGPRLRPGMVLAIEPMLTAGSPATRELDDGWTVVTRDGSHAAQWEHTVAIV
;
A
#
# COMPACT_ATOMS: atom_id res chain seq x y z
N MET A 1 9.54 -5.99 -14.24
CA MET A 1 10.38 -4.81 -14.48
C MET A 1 10.61 -4.10 -13.15
N ALA A 2 11.84 -4.06 -12.66
CA ALA A 2 12.18 -3.32 -11.44
C ALA A 2 12.26 -1.83 -11.78
N SER A 3 11.41 -1.00 -11.16
CA SER A 3 11.48 0.44 -11.32
C SER A 3 12.61 0.99 -10.44
N HIS A 4 13.60 1.61 -11.08
CA HIS A 4 14.68 2.34 -10.42
C HIS A 4 14.16 3.70 -9.96
N VAL A 5 14.27 3.98 -8.68
CA VAL A 5 14.13 5.34 -8.17
C VAL A 5 15.54 5.94 -8.09
N ALA A 6 15.85 6.82 -9.02
CA ALA A 6 17.14 7.50 -9.09
C ALA A 6 17.34 8.44 -7.87
N GLY A 7 18.50 8.32 -7.23
CA GLY A 7 18.94 9.21 -6.17
C GLY A 7 19.38 10.56 -6.76
N GLY A 8 18.69 11.63 -6.36
CA GLY A 8 19.15 13.01 -6.56
C GLY A 8 20.02 13.46 -5.39
N GLU A 9 21.21 13.96 -5.68
CA GLU A 9 22.12 14.59 -4.72
C GLU A 9 21.55 15.92 -4.21
N GLY A 10 20.93 15.87 -3.08
CA GLY A 10 20.65 16.98 -2.19
C GLY A 10 20.45 16.36 -0.84
N ARG A 11 20.82 17.01 0.25
CA ARG A 11 20.69 16.46 1.62
C ARG A 11 19.32 15.78 1.76
N GLY A 12 19.29 14.55 1.32
CA GLY A 12 18.09 13.78 1.05
C GLY A 12 17.31 13.59 2.33
N ARG A 13 16.11 14.15 2.36
CA ARG A 13 15.13 13.88 3.41
C ARG A 13 14.96 12.37 3.45
N GLN A 14 15.59 11.72 4.40
CA GLN A 14 15.60 10.26 4.50
C GLN A 14 14.16 9.74 4.54
N LEU A 15 13.79 8.96 3.54
CA LEU A 15 12.45 8.42 3.41
C LEU A 15 12.18 7.41 4.54
N CYS A 16 11.00 7.52 5.09
CA CYS A 16 10.48 6.58 6.07
C CYS A 16 9.37 5.75 5.44
N LEU A 17 9.13 4.58 5.98
CA LEU A 17 8.23 3.57 5.40
C LEU A 17 6.81 4.11 5.14
N ASN A 18 6.26 4.90 6.05
CA ASN A 18 4.89 5.38 5.93
C ASN A 18 4.70 6.44 4.83
N ALA A 19 5.79 6.91 4.18
CA ALA A 19 5.68 7.69 2.95
C ALA A 19 5.05 6.89 1.80
N VAL A 20 5.08 5.56 1.87
CA VAL A 20 4.36 4.70 0.92
C VAL A 20 2.85 4.93 1.03
N GLY A 21 2.31 4.89 2.24
CA GLY A 21 0.90 5.16 2.49
C GLY A 21 0.46 6.56 2.05
N ASP A 22 1.29 7.57 2.32
CA ASP A 22 1.03 8.95 1.86
C ASP A 22 0.95 9.02 0.33
N ALA A 23 1.87 8.35 -0.36
CA ALA A 23 1.90 8.32 -1.82
C ALA A 23 0.68 7.59 -2.41
N VAL A 24 0.30 6.44 -1.85
CA VAL A 24 -0.88 5.68 -2.28
C VAL A 24 -2.14 6.51 -2.11
N GLU A 25 -2.35 7.09 -0.94
CA GLU A 25 -3.54 7.90 -0.65
C GLU A 25 -3.64 9.12 -1.57
N THR A 26 -2.51 9.79 -1.84
CA THR A 26 -2.46 10.92 -2.77
C THR A 26 -2.88 10.49 -4.18
N VAL A 27 -2.32 9.41 -4.71
CA VAL A 27 -2.65 8.93 -6.06
C VAL A 27 -4.11 8.49 -6.15
N VAL A 28 -4.62 7.80 -5.12
CA VAL A 28 -6.03 7.37 -5.08
C VAL A 28 -6.97 8.57 -5.08
N ALA A 29 -6.67 9.61 -4.29
CA ALA A 29 -7.45 10.84 -4.27
C ALA A 29 -7.46 11.56 -5.62
N ASP A 30 -6.29 11.68 -6.27
CA ASP A 30 -6.16 12.30 -7.59
C ASP A 30 -6.95 11.52 -8.67
N VAL A 31 -6.92 10.20 -8.62
CA VAL A 31 -7.68 9.35 -9.55
C VAL A 31 -9.18 9.47 -9.28
N ALA A 32 -9.60 9.43 -8.02
CA ALA A 32 -11.00 9.59 -7.64
C ALA A 32 -11.59 10.91 -8.13
N GLU A 33 -10.84 12.00 -7.96
CA GLU A 33 -11.24 13.34 -8.46
C GLU A 33 -11.34 13.37 -9.98
N ARG A 34 -10.32 12.85 -10.68
CA ARG A 34 -10.26 12.86 -12.15
C ARG A 34 -11.37 12.04 -12.79
N GLU A 35 -11.64 10.87 -12.24
CA GLU A 35 -12.65 9.94 -12.79
C GLU A 35 -14.06 10.21 -12.26
N GLY A 36 -14.22 11.07 -11.27
CA GLY A 36 -15.51 11.38 -10.66
C GLY A 36 -16.13 10.21 -9.88
N HIS A 37 -15.30 9.32 -9.34
CA HIS A 37 -15.72 8.17 -8.56
C HIS A 37 -15.12 8.20 -7.17
N GLU A 38 -15.88 7.74 -6.18
CA GLU A 38 -15.34 7.48 -4.85
C GLU A 38 -14.51 6.18 -4.90
N LEU A 39 -13.28 6.26 -4.39
CA LEU A 39 -12.40 5.11 -4.25
C LEU A 39 -12.07 4.90 -2.77
N GLY A 40 -12.26 3.69 -2.29
CA GLY A 40 -11.86 3.27 -0.95
C GLY A 40 -10.51 2.58 -0.94
N ILE A 41 -9.77 2.73 0.16
CA ILE A 41 -8.53 1.99 0.43
C ILE A 41 -8.81 1.05 1.61
N LEU A 42 -8.60 -0.25 1.42
CA LEU A 42 -8.72 -1.22 2.50
C LEU A 42 -7.61 -0.99 3.53
N GLN A 43 -7.99 -0.88 4.80
CA GLN A 43 -7.04 -0.66 5.90
C GLN A 43 -6.69 -1.96 6.67
N GLU A 44 -7.52 -2.98 6.54
CA GLU A 44 -7.36 -4.26 7.21
C GLU A 44 -6.26 -5.13 6.59
N TYR A 45 -5.96 -4.89 5.32
CA TYR A 45 -4.91 -5.58 4.57
C TYR A 45 -3.82 -4.60 4.20
N VAL A 46 -2.59 -4.95 4.55
CA VAL A 46 -1.41 -4.10 4.36
C VAL A 46 -0.28 -4.89 3.73
N GLY A 47 0.67 -4.20 3.15
CA GLY A 47 1.91 -4.80 2.69
C GLY A 47 2.82 -5.21 3.85
N HIS A 48 3.95 -5.79 3.54
CA HIS A 48 4.84 -6.40 4.54
C HIS A 48 6.29 -6.43 4.10
N GLY A 49 7.18 -6.65 5.07
CA GLY A 49 8.56 -7.03 4.79
C GLY A 49 8.67 -8.45 4.23
N ILE A 50 9.73 -8.71 3.50
CA ILE A 50 10.08 -10.03 2.95
C ILE A 50 11.52 -10.35 3.33
N GLY A 51 11.78 -11.59 3.77
CA GLY A 51 13.11 -12.05 4.14
C GLY A 51 13.14 -13.57 4.21
N THR A 52 13.49 -14.11 5.37
CA THR A 52 13.48 -15.57 5.62
C THR A 52 12.07 -16.17 5.59
N SER A 53 11.06 -15.32 5.68
CA SER A 53 9.65 -15.66 5.48
C SER A 53 9.02 -14.68 4.50
N MET A 54 7.95 -15.10 3.82
CA MET A 54 7.27 -14.25 2.87
C MET A 54 6.64 -13.03 3.57
N HIS A 55 5.99 -13.24 4.71
CA HIS A 55 5.32 -12.19 5.48
C HIS A 55 6.10 -11.89 6.76
N MET A 56 6.81 -10.78 6.76
CA MET A 56 7.61 -10.31 7.89
C MET A 56 7.31 -8.85 8.21
N ALA A 57 7.66 -8.42 9.41
CA ALA A 57 7.71 -7.01 9.72
C ALA A 57 8.69 -6.27 8.78
N PRO A 58 8.46 -4.99 8.52
CA PRO A 58 7.36 -4.15 9.03
C PRO A 58 6.08 -4.26 8.21
N HIS A 59 4.97 -3.79 8.77
CA HIS A 59 3.75 -3.55 7.99
C HIS A 59 3.93 -2.34 7.08
N VAL A 60 3.54 -2.49 5.82
CA VAL A 60 3.57 -1.43 4.80
C VAL A 60 2.15 -0.92 4.59
N LEU A 61 1.83 0.22 5.19
CA LEU A 61 0.48 0.79 5.12
C LEU A 61 0.19 1.38 3.73
N ASN A 62 -1.04 1.24 3.29
CA ASN A 62 -1.54 1.79 2.02
C ASN A 62 -2.30 3.11 2.20
N TYR A 63 -2.26 3.68 3.40
CA TYR A 63 -2.94 4.92 3.78
C TYR A 63 -2.05 5.77 4.69
N SER A 64 -2.36 7.05 4.77
CA SER A 64 -1.58 8.03 5.52
C SER A 64 -1.80 7.88 7.03
N VAL A 65 -0.71 8.02 7.78
CA VAL A 65 -0.72 8.08 9.24
C VAL A 65 0.26 9.15 9.72
N LYS A 66 0.01 9.73 10.89
CA LYS A 66 0.88 10.80 11.44
C LYS A 66 2.30 10.34 11.72
N ARG A 67 2.53 9.07 12.04
CA ARG A 67 3.85 8.51 12.33
C ARG A 67 4.61 8.26 11.04
N ARG A 68 5.90 8.61 11.03
CA ARG A 68 6.76 8.40 9.86
C ARG A 68 7.12 6.93 9.62
N GLY A 69 7.04 6.09 10.65
CA GLY A 69 7.49 4.70 10.58
C GLY A 69 9.02 4.55 10.55
N PRO A 70 9.52 3.32 10.40
CA PRO A 70 10.95 3.06 10.31
C PRO A 70 11.56 3.71 9.06
N ARG A 71 12.85 4.02 9.15
CA ARG A 71 13.63 4.54 8.01
C ARG A 71 13.83 3.43 6.98
N LEU A 72 13.67 3.76 5.71
CA LEU A 72 14.05 2.85 4.63
C LEU A 72 15.58 2.72 4.59
N ARG A 73 16.08 1.50 4.52
CA ARG A 73 17.51 1.17 4.51
C ARG A 73 17.82 0.21 3.38
N PRO A 74 18.96 0.32 2.74
CA PRO A 74 19.44 -0.68 1.79
C PRO A 74 19.38 -2.10 2.38
N GLY A 75 18.95 -3.05 1.56
CA GLY A 75 18.73 -4.43 1.96
C GLY A 75 17.31 -4.77 2.42
N MET A 76 16.46 -3.78 2.65
CA MET A 76 15.03 -4.02 2.87
C MET A 76 14.35 -4.49 1.59
N VAL A 77 13.51 -5.51 1.73
CA VAL A 77 12.60 -6.00 0.67
C VAL A 77 11.17 -5.89 1.20
N LEU A 78 10.31 -5.27 0.43
CA LEU A 78 8.95 -4.92 0.85
C LEU A 78 7.95 -5.37 -0.22
N ALA A 79 6.81 -5.92 0.21
CA ALA A 79 5.61 -6.03 -0.62
C ALA A 79 4.76 -4.77 -0.44
N ILE A 80 4.47 -4.09 -1.53
CA ILE A 80 3.56 -2.93 -1.60
C ILE A 80 2.34 -3.38 -2.38
N GLU A 81 1.20 -3.50 -1.72
CA GLU A 81 0.05 -4.23 -2.25
C GLU A 81 -1.30 -3.55 -1.93
N PRO A 82 -1.51 -2.31 -2.37
CA PRO A 82 -2.76 -1.62 -2.11
C PRO A 82 -3.96 -2.36 -2.69
N MET A 83 -5.02 -2.44 -1.89
CA MET A 83 -6.33 -2.96 -2.28
C MET A 83 -7.32 -1.80 -2.29
N LEU A 84 -7.96 -1.58 -3.43
CA LEU A 84 -8.89 -0.48 -3.66
C LEU A 84 -10.29 -1.00 -3.96
N THR A 85 -11.28 -0.21 -3.59
CA THR A 85 -12.69 -0.45 -3.91
C THR A 85 -13.27 0.72 -4.71
N ALA A 86 -14.17 0.43 -5.62
CA ALA A 86 -14.95 1.46 -6.33
C ALA A 86 -16.19 1.84 -5.50
N GLY A 87 -15.99 2.16 -4.22
CA GLY A 87 -17.01 2.50 -3.25
C GLY A 87 -16.47 2.41 -1.83
N SER A 88 -17.31 1.97 -0.90
CA SER A 88 -16.90 1.81 0.51
C SER A 88 -15.80 0.76 0.67
N PRO A 89 -14.76 1.03 1.48
CA PRO A 89 -13.72 0.05 1.78
C PRO A 89 -14.18 -1.04 2.77
N ALA A 90 -15.42 -1.00 3.23
CA ALA A 90 -15.93 -2.00 4.16
C ALA A 90 -16.06 -3.36 3.49
N THR A 91 -15.52 -4.39 4.14
CA THR A 91 -15.52 -5.76 3.66
C THR A 91 -16.29 -6.70 4.57
N ARG A 92 -16.54 -7.91 4.11
CA ARG A 92 -16.98 -9.05 4.91
C ARG A 92 -16.36 -10.33 4.39
N GLU A 93 -16.02 -11.21 5.31
CA GLU A 93 -15.61 -12.58 4.99
C GLU A 93 -16.86 -13.45 4.79
N LEU A 94 -16.78 -14.38 3.84
CA LEU A 94 -17.84 -15.35 3.59
C LEU A 94 -17.71 -16.56 4.52
N ASP A 95 -18.74 -17.42 4.51
CA ASP A 95 -18.83 -18.58 5.39
C ASP A 95 -17.76 -19.65 5.14
N ASP A 96 -17.03 -19.55 4.02
CA ASP A 96 -15.89 -20.41 3.71
C ASP A 96 -14.64 -20.05 4.55
N GLY A 97 -14.67 -18.96 5.32
CA GLY A 97 -13.56 -18.48 6.14
C GLY A 97 -12.34 -18.02 5.37
N TRP A 98 -12.53 -17.71 4.08
CA TRP A 98 -11.45 -17.32 3.17
C TRP A 98 -11.82 -16.18 2.23
N THR A 99 -12.94 -16.27 1.56
CA THR A 99 -13.35 -15.29 0.57
C THR A 99 -13.80 -14.00 1.22
N VAL A 100 -13.20 -12.89 0.80
CA VAL A 100 -13.53 -11.54 1.27
C VAL A 100 -14.16 -10.76 0.11
N VAL A 101 -15.29 -10.13 0.39
CA VAL A 101 -16.03 -9.33 -0.59
C VAL A 101 -16.35 -7.95 -0.03
N THR A 102 -16.57 -6.97 -0.91
CA THR A 102 -17.06 -5.65 -0.49
C THR A 102 -18.48 -5.77 0.06
N ARG A 103 -18.78 -5.00 1.11
CA ARG A 103 -20.14 -5.02 1.71
C ARG A 103 -21.19 -4.40 0.82
N ASP A 104 -20.81 -3.40 0.04
CA ASP A 104 -21.70 -2.66 -0.83
C ASP A 104 -21.82 -3.25 -2.26
N GLY A 105 -21.09 -4.35 -2.53
CA GLY A 105 -21.09 -4.99 -3.85
C GLY A 105 -20.27 -4.26 -4.90
N SER A 106 -19.53 -3.21 -4.54
CA SER A 106 -18.64 -2.50 -5.46
C SER A 106 -17.46 -3.38 -5.90
N HIS A 107 -16.90 -3.08 -7.06
CA HIS A 107 -15.70 -3.77 -7.53
C HIS A 107 -14.50 -3.43 -6.66
N ALA A 108 -13.60 -4.39 -6.51
CA ALA A 108 -12.32 -4.23 -5.85
C ALA A 108 -11.19 -4.68 -6.76
N ALA A 109 -10.01 -4.09 -6.57
CA ALA A 109 -8.80 -4.45 -7.28
C ALA A 109 -7.60 -4.39 -6.36
N GLN A 110 -6.64 -5.28 -6.57
CA GLN A 110 -5.34 -5.29 -5.90
C GLN A 110 -4.23 -5.23 -6.94
N TRP A 111 -3.16 -4.55 -6.56
CA TRP A 111 -1.91 -4.54 -7.30
C TRP A 111 -0.75 -4.70 -6.35
N GLU A 112 0.15 -5.63 -6.64
CA GLU A 112 1.27 -5.96 -5.75
C GLU A 112 2.60 -5.87 -6.47
N HIS A 113 3.58 -5.22 -5.82
CA HIS A 113 4.97 -5.19 -6.23
C HIS A 113 5.89 -5.58 -5.09
N THR A 114 6.89 -6.40 -5.38
CA THR A 114 8.05 -6.59 -4.51
C THR A 114 9.10 -5.54 -4.87
N VAL A 115 9.53 -4.77 -3.87
CA VAL A 115 10.49 -3.66 -4.02
C VAL A 115 11.69 -3.90 -3.13
N ALA A 116 12.88 -3.87 -3.69
CA ALA A 116 14.14 -3.90 -2.95
C ALA A 116 14.70 -2.48 -2.81
N ILE A 117 15.10 -2.11 -1.60
CA ILE A 117 15.78 -0.85 -1.33
C ILE A 117 17.29 -1.08 -1.54
N VAL A 118 17.89 -0.30 -2.40
CA VAL A 118 19.31 -0.36 -2.78
C VAL A 118 20.05 0.90 -2.38
#